data_1675c3256a3e0146cf4c5a669d57e0e1
#
_entry.id   1675c3256a3e0146cf4c5a669d57e0e1
#
_cell.length_a   1.000
_cell.length_b   1.000
_cell.length_c   1.000
_cell.angle_alpha   90.00
_cell.angle_beta   90.00
_cell.angle_gamma   90.00
#
_symmetry.space_group_name_H-M   'P 1'
#
loop_
_entity.id
_entity.type
_entity.pdbx_description
1 polymer ?
#
loop_
_entity_poly.entity_id
_entity_poly.type
_entity_poly.pdbx_seq_one_letter_code
_entity_poly.pdbx_strand_id
1 'polypeptide(L)'
;MIKSKELNRDFLITGCADTEAARENRSGSRNGRKSRSAAGGPVGKLTGMALIMGLSLSVTACGGKEFGDHEKGVANPDTSQTSFAIMGGQSALSPGYTDNVVLNDLQEDTGIKIDWTTMSESLAEQVNIRIAGEELPDAFLGVGFNNYDISRYGDDGTFIDLTPYLTEEYMPNLSRILEENPDIRSAITMDDGYIYGLPSGERMGTAGIGAAEDYSIYSVPQFSMINKAWLDELGLPVPTTLEELHTALKAFKDNDMSAKYYGNAAGSTIPMSTGFDEWCWGQNIFYAGFGFTNWPNDVCKDLILRDDGTVDFICVSDAYREAVTYFHDWYAEGLMDPEMFSQTDSQLISKCSQGYVGVATWWYIEEVMGDYAGDYVFLPVLDGPDGTHNVTVRTGGGISSGNLNITKACKSPANLLKFFDRWYDPEIVMQLQYGPIGVYFTGQDENGVWQSISDEESREKYGKGSGELKGECEVAGPKLILSDYYQTTFKMEDRAI
;
A
#
# COMPACT_ATOMS: atom_id res chain seq x y z
N MET A 1 7.29 24.38 17.73
CA MET A 1 7.77 25.39 16.76
C MET A 1 9.16 24.98 16.30
N ILE A 2 9.24 24.17 15.29
CA ILE A 2 10.51 23.79 14.67
C ILE A 2 10.93 24.98 13.81
N LYS A 3 12.07 25.58 14.12
CA LYS A 3 12.59 26.69 13.32
C LYS A 3 13.05 26.12 11.97
N SER A 4 12.48 26.65 10.87
CA SER A 4 12.94 26.36 9.51
C SER A 4 14.45 26.66 9.41
N LYS A 5 15.25 25.61 9.38
CA LYS A 5 16.63 25.68 8.87
C LYS A 5 16.54 25.73 7.35
N GLU A 6 17.25 26.64 6.72
CA GLU A 6 17.40 26.68 5.27
C GLU A 6 17.87 25.31 4.78
N LEU A 7 16.99 24.58 4.10
CA LEU A 7 17.32 23.31 3.46
C LEU A 7 18.41 23.55 2.41
N ASN A 8 19.49 22.83 2.54
CA ASN A 8 20.60 22.86 1.59
C ASN A 8 20.13 22.21 0.28
N ARG A 9 19.88 23.04 -0.74
CA ARG A 9 19.33 22.65 -2.04
C ARG A 9 20.14 21.60 -2.79
N ASP A 10 21.41 21.44 -2.43
CA ASP A 10 22.36 20.60 -3.18
C ASP A 10 22.24 19.10 -2.84
N PHE A 11 21.50 18.73 -1.80
CA PHE A 11 21.45 17.35 -1.33
C PHE A 11 20.44 16.46 -2.08
N LEU A 12 19.36 17.06 -2.61
CA LEU A 12 18.34 16.31 -3.37
C LEU A 12 18.74 16.06 -4.85
N ILE A 13 19.76 16.77 -5.36
CA ILE A 13 20.16 16.67 -6.78
C ILE A 13 21.28 15.64 -7.00
N THR A 14 22.02 15.25 -5.97
CA THR A 14 23.18 14.36 -6.10
C THR A 14 22.87 12.87 -6.02
N GLY A 15 21.67 12.48 -5.61
CA GLY A 15 21.26 11.05 -5.50
C GLY A 15 20.95 10.35 -6.84
N CYS A 16 20.73 11.09 -7.91
CA CYS A 16 20.28 10.53 -9.21
C CYS A 16 21.37 10.33 -10.26
N ALA A 17 22.64 10.68 -10.00
CA ALA A 17 23.68 10.66 -11.06
C ALA A 17 24.47 9.35 -11.21
N ASP A 18 24.39 8.41 -10.27
CA ASP A 18 25.30 7.25 -10.25
C ASP A 18 24.69 5.89 -10.65
N THR A 19 23.43 5.84 -11.12
CA THR A 19 22.78 4.56 -11.47
C THR A 19 22.91 4.13 -12.94
N GLU A 20 23.49 4.94 -13.83
CA GLU A 20 23.69 4.56 -15.23
C GLU A 20 24.96 3.72 -15.52
N ALA A 21 25.88 3.59 -14.59
CA ALA A 21 27.16 2.89 -14.82
C ALA A 21 27.15 1.37 -14.55
N ALA A 22 26.05 0.78 -14.12
CA ALA A 22 25.99 -0.65 -13.72
C ALA A 22 25.35 -1.59 -14.75
N ARG A 23 24.99 -1.16 -15.96
CA ARG A 23 24.27 -1.98 -16.95
C ARG A 23 25.08 -2.59 -18.09
N GLU A 24 26.40 -2.45 -18.11
CA GLU A 24 27.23 -3.16 -19.10
C GLU A 24 28.21 -4.11 -18.41
N ASN A 25 27.82 -5.33 -18.10
CA ASN A 25 28.67 -6.53 -18.20
C ASN A 25 28.01 -7.76 -17.57
N ARG A 26 27.21 -8.47 -18.34
CA ARG A 26 27.05 -9.95 -18.20
C ARG A 26 26.36 -10.54 -19.43
N SER A 27 27.13 -10.75 -20.47
CA SER A 27 26.81 -11.73 -21.49
C SER A 27 27.94 -12.78 -21.51
N GLY A 28 27.54 -14.04 -21.38
CA GLY A 28 28.37 -15.14 -21.83
C GLY A 28 28.72 -16.21 -20.80
N SER A 29 28.00 -17.29 -20.74
CA SER A 29 28.54 -18.63 -21.01
C SER A 29 27.47 -19.72 -20.82
N ARG A 30 27.08 -20.32 -21.94
CA ARG A 30 26.41 -21.63 -22.01
C ARG A 30 27.44 -22.75 -21.86
N ASN A 31 27.03 -23.81 -21.12
CA ASN A 31 27.33 -25.27 -21.39
C ASN A 31 26.80 -26.02 -20.16
N GLY A 32 25.87 -26.94 -20.22
CA GLY A 32 25.71 -28.13 -21.06
C GLY A 32 26.23 -29.39 -20.35
N ARG A 33 25.33 -30.21 -19.73
CA ARG A 33 25.39 -31.69 -19.79
C ARG A 33 24.57 -32.38 -18.68
N LYS A 34 23.45 -32.97 -19.13
CA LYS A 34 23.22 -34.47 -19.20
C LYS A 34 22.90 -35.19 -17.89
N SER A 35 21.68 -35.69 -17.93
CA SER A 35 21.03 -36.76 -17.16
C SER A 35 21.87 -38.05 -16.95
N ARG A 36 21.65 -38.71 -15.80
CA ARG A 36 21.60 -40.18 -15.72
C ARG A 36 20.75 -40.65 -14.55
N SER A 37 19.81 -41.52 -14.87
CA SER A 37 18.97 -42.33 -14.00
C SER A 37 19.72 -43.62 -13.55
N ALA A 38 19.34 -44.15 -12.37
CA ALA A 38 19.17 -45.58 -12.04
C ALA A 38 18.97 -45.72 -10.52
N ALA A 39 17.83 -46.19 -10.06
CA ALA A 39 17.42 -47.55 -9.81
C ALA A 39 17.94 -48.18 -8.49
N GLY A 40 17.03 -48.39 -7.50
CA GLY A 40 16.61 -49.68 -6.98
C GLY A 40 17.19 -50.18 -5.64
N GLY A 41 16.40 -50.09 -4.56
CA GLY A 41 16.03 -51.09 -3.58
C GLY A 41 17.12 -51.81 -2.69
N PRO A 42 16.73 -52.64 -1.72
CA PRO A 42 15.68 -52.54 -0.69
C PRO A 42 16.15 -52.79 0.77
N VAL A 43 15.27 -52.46 1.73
CA VAL A 43 14.98 -53.08 3.05
C VAL A 43 16.10 -53.72 3.89
N GLY A 44 16.22 -53.22 5.13
CA GLY A 44 16.85 -53.91 6.24
C GLY A 44 16.44 -53.35 7.59
N LYS A 45 15.47 -53.99 8.23
CA LYS A 45 15.16 -53.80 9.67
C LYS A 45 16.30 -54.35 10.50
N LEU A 46 16.74 -53.63 11.53
CA LEU A 46 17.30 -54.27 12.74
C LEU A 46 17.06 -53.34 13.96
N THR A 47 16.41 -53.95 14.92
CA THR A 47 16.20 -53.57 16.32
C THR A 47 17.50 -53.61 17.10
N GLY A 48 17.65 -52.69 18.10
CA GLY A 48 18.69 -52.86 19.12
C GLY A 48 18.80 -51.67 20.08
N MET A 49 18.08 -51.69 21.15
CA MET A 49 18.36 -51.48 22.58
C MET A 49 19.35 -50.39 23.04
N ALA A 50 18.84 -49.63 23.98
CA ALA A 50 19.33 -48.56 24.84
C ALA A 50 20.78 -48.69 25.34
N LEU A 51 21.45 -47.53 25.42
CA LEU A 51 22.41 -47.23 26.50
C LEU A 51 22.33 -45.73 26.85
N ILE A 52 21.83 -45.46 28.02
CA ILE A 52 21.88 -44.16 28.68
C ILE A 52 23.30 -43.98 29.19
N MET A 53 24.04 -43.00 28.64
CA MET A 53 25.18 -42.37 29.30
C MET A 53 25.06 -40.89 29.18
N GLY A 54 24.89 -40.27 30.35
CA GLY A 54 24.89 -38.80 30.48
C GLY A 54 26.26 -38.24 30.05
N LEU A 55 26.23 -37.38 29.06
CA LEU A 55 27.25 -36.37 28.85
C LEU A 55 26.55 -35.05 28.95
N SER A 56 26.79 -34.38 30.07
CA SER A 56 26.59 -32.94 30.22
C SER A 56 27.55 -32.23 29.26
N LEU A 57 27.10 -32.02 28.02
CA LEU A 57 27.72 -31.07 27.12
C LEU A 57 27.18 -29.69 27.52
N SER A 58 28.07 -28.91 28.20
CA SER A 58 27.94 -27.47 28.27
C SER A 58 27.92 -26.95 26.83
N VAL A 59 26.72 -26.68 26.32
CA VAL A 59 26.50 -25.88 25.13
C VAL A 59 26.89 -24.46 25.53
N THR A 60 28.09 -24.06 25.13
CA THR A 60 28.47 -22.65 25.13
C THR A 60 27.53 -22.00 24.14
N ALA A 61 26.51 -21.31 24.63
CA ALA A 61 25.56 -20.56 23.85
C ALA A 61 26.33 -19.52 23.03
N CYS A 62 26.29 -19.64 21.71
CA CYS A 62 26.43 -18.50 20.83
C CYS A 62 25.46 -17.43 21.33
N GLY A 63 25.95 -16.20 21.55
CA GLY A 63 25.22 -15.11 22.16
C GLY A 63 23.87 -14.87 21.50
N GLY A 64 22.82 -15.44 22.06
CA GLY A 64 21.46 -15.08 21.78
C GLY A 64 21.23 -13.62 22.20
N LYS A 65 20.57 -12.82 21.38
CA LYS A 65 20.10 -11.51 21.82
C LYS A 65 19.28 -11.73 23.10
N GLU A 66 19.62 -11.02 24.17
CA GLU A 66 18.76 -10.95 25.34
C GLU A 66 17.50 -10.19 24.94
N PHE A 67 16.36 -10.86 24.99
CA PHE A 67 15.05 -10.24 24.81
C PHE A 67 14.71 -9.37 26.03
N GLY A 68 13.86 -8.34 25.81
CA GLY A 68 13.30 -7.55 26.90
C GLY A 68 12.39 -8.40 27.78
N ASP A 69 12.16 -7.93 29.01
CA ASP A 69 11.16 -8.52 29.92
C ASP A 69 9.82 -7.83 29.65
N HIS A 70 8.89 -8.52 28.99
CA HIS A 70 7.60 -7.98 28.57
C HIS A 70 6.47 -8.85 29.11
N GLU A 71 5.73 -8.29 30.06
CA GLU A 71 4.51 -8.90 30.62
C GLU A 71 3.29 -8.19 30.03
N LYS A 72 2.28 -8.97 29.55
CA LYS A 72 1.03 -8.39 29.04
C LYS A 72 0.33 -7.57 30.15
N GLY A 73 -0.17 -6.39 29.78
CA GLY A 73 -0.85 -5.47 30.67
C GLY A 73 0.07 -4.62 31.55
N VAL A 74 1.40 -4.75 31.43
CA VAL A 74 2.37 -4.01 32.22
C VAL A 74 3.35 -3.25 31.33
N ALA A 75 3.44 -1.92 31.52
CA ALA A 75 4.43 -1.12 30.82
C ALA A 75 5.84 -1.37 31.40
N ASN A 76 6.80 -1.64 30.55
CA ASN A 76 8.20 -1.62 30.92
C ASN A 76 8.71 -0.16 30.93
N PRO A 77 9.04 0.44 32.08
CA PRO A 77 9.46 1.83 32.16
C PRO A 77 10.93 2.05 31.77
N ASP A 78 11.64 1.01 31.33
CA ASP A 78 13.04 1.15 30.92
C ASP A 78 13.21 2.11 29.74
N THR A 79 14.11 3.07 29.89
CA THR A 79 14.47 4.08 28.89
C THR A 79 15.95 4.07 28.57
N SER A 80 16.66 3.00 28.90
CA SER A 80 18.11 2.90 28.71
C SER A 80 18.52 2.75 27.24
N GLN A 81 17.68 2.11 26.42
CA GLN A 81 17.93 1.99 24.99
C GLN A 81 17.50 3.27 24.28
N THR A 82 18.41 3.89 23.53
CA THR A 82 18.18 5.11 22.73
C THR A 82 18.51 4.92 21.25
N SER A 83 18.93 3.71 20.86
CA SER A 83 19.17 3.35 19.46
C SER A 83 18.43 2.05 19.16
N PHE A 84 17.62 2.05 18.09
CA PHE A 84 16.71 0.95 17.75
C PHE A 84 16.92 0.51 16.30
N ALA A 85 16.92 -0.79 16.08
CA ALA A 85 16.93 -1.38 14.76
C ALA A 85 15.48 -1.56 14.26
N ILE A 86 15.13 -0.93 13.16
CA ILE A 86 13.80 -1.04 12.55
C ILE A 86 13.92 -1.58 11.14
N MET A 87 13.13 -2.62 10.86
CA MET A 87 13.01 -3.19 9.53
C MET A 87 11.64 -2.86 8.95
N GLY A 88 11.61 -2.35 7.71
CA GLY A 88 10.33 -1.92 7.15
C GLY A 88 10.25 -1.78 5.65
N GLY A 89 9.04 -1.45 5.19
CA GLY A 89 8.74 -1.14 3.81
C GLY A 89 9.10 0.30 3.45
N GLN A 90 9.33 0.53 2.17
CA GLN A 90 9.45 1.86 1.58
C GLN A 90 8.84 1.88 0.19
N SER A 91 8.47 3.06 -0.30
CA SER A 91 8.10 3.25 -1.71
C SER A 91 9.24 2.84 -2.64
N ALA A 92 8.92 2.31 -3.82
CA ALA A 92 9.90 2.00 -4.86
C ALA A 92 10.65 3.26 -5.34
N LEU A 93 10.07 4.44 -5.19
CA LEU A 93 10.68 5.73 -5.51
C LEU A 93 11.52 6.30 -4.37
N SER A 94 11.34 5.80 -3.14
CA SER A 94 12.06 6.31 -1.98
C SER A 94 13.54 5.97 -2.01
N PRO A 95 14.45 6.93 -1.73
CA PRO A 95 15.88 6.66 -1.61
C PRO A 95 16.23 5.92 -0.30
N GLY A 96 15.26 5.65 0.56
CA GLY A 96 15.41 5.11 1.90
C GLY A 96 15.24 6.16 2.99
N TYR A 97 15.26 5.73 4.26
CA TYR A 97 14.88 6.59 5.38
C TYR A 97 16.06 7.26 6.09
N THR A 98 17.29 6.86 5.80
CA THR A 98 18.49 7.37 6.47
C THR A 98 18.66 8.88 6.29
N ASP A 99 18.36 9.39 5.12
CA ASP A 99 18.52 10.79 4.75
C ASP A 99 17.18 11.56 4.74
N ASN A 100 16.09 10.95 5.22
CA ASN A 100 14.79 11.62 5.28
C ASN A 100 14.81 12.74 6.33
N VAL A 101 14.53 13.97 5.89
CA VAL A 101 14.66 15.18 6.72
C VAL A 101 13.71 15.14 7.92
N VAL A 102 12.44 14.74 7.71
CA VAL A 102 11.44 14.70 8.78
C VAL A 102 11.82 13.69 9.85
N LEU A 103 12.30 12.50 9.42
CA LEU A 103 12.76 11.47 10.36
C LEU A 103 14.03 11.90 11.12
N ASN A 104 14.94 12.60 10.46
CA ASN A 104 16.15 13.09 11.11
C ASN A 104 15.85 14.19 12.14
N ASP A 105 14.96 15.13 11.81
CA ASP A 105 14.50 16.14 12.76
C ASP A 105 13.81 15.50 13.98
N LEU A 106 13.00 14.46 13.77
CA LEU A 106 12.36 13.71 14.85
C LEU A 106 13.38 12.95 15.74
N GLN A 107 14.42 12.40 15.14
CA GLN A 107 15.51 11.76 15.89
C GLN A 107 16.28 12.78 16.76
N GLU A 108 16.54 13.99 16.22
CA GLU A 108 17.16 15.08 17.00
C GLU A 108 16.26 15.53 18.15
N ASP A 109 14.97 15.75 17.89
CA ASP A 109 13.99 16.21 18.88
C ASP A 109 13.79 15.25 20.03
N THR A 110 13.71 13.97 19.72
CA THR A 110 13.43 12.92 20.73
C THR A 110 14.69 12.38 21.41
N GLY A 111 15.86 12.58 20.81
CA GLY A 111 17.12 11.96 21.22
C GLY A 111 17.19 10.46 20.93
N ILE A 112 16.27 9.95 20.10
CA ILE A 112 16.19 8.54 19.68
C ILE A 112 16.88 8.38 18.34
N LYS A 113 17.72 7.35 18.20
CA LYS A 113 18.37 6.99 16.93
C LYS A 113 17.74 5.73 16.35
N ILE A 114 17.50 5.75 15.06
CA ILE A 114 16.96 4.59 14.35
C ILE A 114 17.98 4.09 13.33
N ASP A 115 18.27 2.81 13.40
CA ASP A 115 19.03 2.07 12.39
C ASP A 115 18.02 1.44 11.41
N TRP A 116 17.89 2.08 10.25
CA TRP A 116 16.88 1.73 9.26
C TRP A 116 17.36 0.60 8.36
N THR A 117 16.56 -0.45 8.24
CA THR A 117 16.67 -1.47 7.20
C THR A 117 15.37 -1.47 6.41
N THR A 118 15.33 -0.74 5.30
CA THR A 118 14.11 -0.58 4.50
C THR A 118 14.25 -1.19 3.13
N MET A 119 13.14 -1.65 2.57
CA MET A 119 13.08 -2.27 1.25
C MET A 119 11.74 -2.05 0.58
N SER A 120 11.77 -1.98 -0.76
CA SER A 120 10.58 -1.84 -1.60
C SER A 120 10.06 -3.17 -2.17
N GLU A 121 10.86 -4.22 -2.09
CA GLU A 121 10.52 -5.54 -2.63
C GLU A 121 10.85 -6.63 -1.62
N SER A 122 10.15 -7.76 -1.70
CA SER A 122 10.40 -8.96 -0.87
C SER A 122 10.32 -8.73 0.65
N LEU A 123 9.66 -7.67 1.11
CA LEU A 123 9.56 -7.33 2.53
C LEU A 123 8.95 -8.48 3.34
N ALA A 124 7.81 -9.02 2.90
CA ALA A 124 7.10 -10.09 3.61
C ALA A 124 7.97 -11.36 3.75
N GLU A 125 8.72 -11.71 2.71
CA GLU A 125 9.65 -12.85 2.74
C GLU A 125 10.76 -12.62 3.77
N GLN A 126 11.38 -11.45 3.76
CA GLN A 126 12.45 -11.11 4.69
C GLN A 126 11.97 -11.04 6.14
N VAL A 127 10.78 -10.50 6.38
CA VAL A 127 10.11 -10.49 7.69
C VAL A 127 9.90 -11.92 8.20
N ASN A 128 9.35 -12.80 7.36
CA ASN A 128 9.14 -14.20 7.71
C ASN A 128 10.45 -14.92 8.07
N ILE A 129 11.53 -14.66 7.32
CA ILE A 129 12.86 -15.20 7.62
C ILE A 129 13.36 -14.73 8.99
N ARG A 130 13.23 -13.44 9.30
CA ARG A 130 13.64 -12.85 10.59
C ARG A 130 12.86 -13.42 11.76
N ILE A 131 11.54 -13.55 11.62
CA ILE A 131 10.69 -14.13 12.66
C ILE A 131 11.02 -15.61 12.87
N ALA A 132 11.12 -16.39 11.78
CA ALA A 132 11.45 -17.83 11.88
C ALA A 132 12.86 -18.11 12.43
N GLY A 133 13.81 -17.19 12.18
CA GLY A 133 15.18 -17.28 12.68
C GLY A 133 15.40 -16.70 14.07
N GLU A 134 14.36 -16.12 14.69
CA GLU A 134 14.47 -15.34 15.96
C GLU A 134 15.50 -14.19 15.89
N GLU A 135 15.78 -13.69 14.67
CA GLU A 135 16.66 -12.55 14.43
C GLU A 135 15.87 -11.23 14.37
N LEU A 136 15.09 -10.97 15.41
CA LEU A 136 14.13 -9.87 15.43
C LEU A 136 14.80 -8.51 15.47
N PRO A 137 14.33 -7.51 14.68
CA PRO A 137 14.61 -6.10 14.91
C PRO A 137 13.85 -5.63 16.16
N ASP A 138 14.07 -4.40 16.62
CA ASP A 138 13.26 -3.82 17.72
C ASP A 138 11.80 -3.59 17.29
N ALA A 139 11.58 -3.25 16.02
CA ALA A 139 10.22 -3.15 15.46
C ALA A 139 10.19 -3.45 13.95
N PHE A 140 9.01 -3.86 13.48
CA PHE A 140 8.65 -3.91 12.07
C PHE A 140 7.80 -2.69 11.72
N LEU A 141 8.08 -2.05 10.56
CA LEU A 141 7.44 -0.83 10.09
C LEU A 141 6.88 -1.00 8.68
N GLY A 142 5.62 -0.60 8.45
CA GLY A 142 5.02 -0.61 7.11
C GLY A 142 4.93 -2.00 6.47
N VAL A 143 4.83 -3.07 7.28
CA VAL A 143 4.69 -4.44 6.77
C VAL A 143 3.26 -4.76 6.37
N GLY A 144 2.27 -4.14 7.05
CA GLY A 144 0.86 -4.40 6.78
C GLY A 144 0.39 -5.77 7.28
N PHE A 145 0.85 -6.20 8.46
CA PHE A 145 0.36 -7.44 9.05
C PHE A 145 -1.15 -7.44 9.18
N ASN A 146 -1.79 -8.54 8.82
CA ASN A 146 -3.22 -8.72 9.04
C ASN A 146 -3.51 -9.07 10.51
N ASN A 147 -4.76 -8.96 10.93
CA ASN A 147 -5.16 -9.20 12.33
C ASN A 147 -4.86 -10.63 12.80
N TYR A 148 -4.92 -11.62 11.92
CA TYR A 148 -4.57 -13.01 12.27
C TYR A 148 -3.09 -13.14 12.64
N ASP A 149 -2.18 -12.56 11.83
CA ASP A 149 -0.75 -12.59 12.12
C ASP A 149 -0.42 -11.78 13.36
N ILE A 150 -1.05 -10.62 13.56
CA ILE A 150 -0.88 -9.78 14.75
C ILE A 150 -1.29 -10.54 16.02
N SER A 151 -2.48 -11.17 16.00
CA SER A 151 -2.95 -11.99 17.14
C SER A 151 -2.00 -13.15 17.43
N ARG A 152 -1.60 -13.88 16.39
CA ARG A 152 -0.69 -15.03 16.52
C ARG A 152 0.65 -14.62 17.11
N TYR A 153 1.26 -13.53 16.61
CA TYR A 153 2.55 -13.05 17.11
C TYR A 153 2.45 -12.38 18.48
N GLY A 154 1.28 -11.83 18.82
CA GLY A 154 0.97 -11.35 20.15
C GLY A 154 0.84 -12.49 21.16
N ASP A 155 0.16 -13.59 20.76
CA ASP A 155 -0.03 -14.76 21.61
C ASP A 155 1.27 -15.52 21.92
N ASP A 156 2.15 -15.66 20.93
CA ASP A 156 3.46 -16.30 21.11
C ASP A 156 4.53 -15.38 21.70
N GLY A 157 4.18 -14.10 21.95
CA GLY A 157 5.05 -13.10 22.54
C GLY A 157 6.12 -12.54 21.59
N THR A 158 6.03 -12.79 20.27
CA THR A 158 6.91 -12.16 19.28
C THR A 158 6.69 -10.66 19.22
N PHE A 159 5.40 -10.22 19.22
CA PHE A 159 5.01 -8.83 19.40
C PHE A 159 4.62 -8.56 20.84
N ILE A 160 5.06 -7.43 21.37
CA ILE A 160 4.75 -7.03 22.76
C ILE A 160 3.37 -6.36 22.83
N ASP A 161 2.73 -6.46 23.99
CA ASP A 161 1.50 -5.73 24.28
C ASP A 161 1.78 -4.23 24.42
N LEU A 162 1.13 -3.42 23.59
CA LEU A 162 1.23 -1.95 23.59
C LEU A 162 0.15 -1.28 24.43
N THR A 163 -0.88 -2.03 24.89
CA THR A 163 -2.01 -1.47 25.63
C THR A 163 -1.60 -0.58 26.80
N PRO A 164 -0.62 -0.96 27.67
CA PRO A 164 -0.25 -0.17 28.83
C PRO A 164 0.52 1.11 28.49
N TYR A 165 0.97 1.27 27.24
CA TYR A 165 1.67 2.46 26.77
C TYR A 165 0.77 3.49 26.08
N LEU A 166 -0.49 3.13 25.75
CA LEU A 166 -1.44 4.05 25.10
C LEU A 166 -2.10 4.98 26.11
N THR A 167 -1.29 5.81 26.76
CA THR A 167 -1.64 6.73 27.84
C THR A 167 -1.01 8.09 27.62
N GLU A 168 -1.51 9.13 28.30
CA GLU A 168 -0.94 10.47 28.27
C GLU A 168 0.54 10.51 28.69
N GLU A 169 0.98 9.57 29.53
CA GLU A 169 2.37 9.50 30.01
C GLU A 169 3.36 9.08 28.90
N TYR A 170 3.00 8.09 28.07
CA TYR A 170 3.91 7.52 27.09
C TYR A 170 3.63 7.98 25.65
N MET A 171 2.35 8.15 25.30
CA MET A 171 1.90 8.52 23.96
C MET A 171 0.80 9.57 24.02
N PRO A 172 1.11 10.83 24.42
CA PRO A 172 0.10 11.87 24.63
C PRO A 172 -0.72 12.20 23.36
N ASN A 173 -0.10 12.22 22.18
CA ASN A 173 -0.81 12.51 20.93
C ASN A 173 -1.79 11.38 20.58
N LEU A 174 -1.30 10.14 20.59
CA LEU A 174 -2.14 9.00 20.23
C LEU A 174 -3.23 8.74 21.28
N SER A 175 -2.91 8.84 22.59
CA SER A 175 -3.91 8.59 23.62
C SER A 175 -5.10 9.54 23.51
N ARG A 176 -4.85 10.83 23.24
CA ARG A 176 -5.90 11.83 22.98
C ARG A 176 -6.77 11.44 21.78
N ILE A 177 -6.15 11.04 20.67
CA ILE A 177 -6.88 10.60 19.46
C ILE A 177 -7.76 9.39 19.78
N LEU A 178 -7.25 8.41 20.52
CA LEU A 178 -8.01 7.21 20.88
C LEU A 178 -9.13 7.47 21.90
N GLU A 179 -9.01 8.49 22.72
CA GLU A 179 -10.09 8.95 23.63
C GLU A 179 -11.20 9.66 22.84
N GLU A 180 -10.83 10.50 21.87
CA GLU A 180 -11.77 11.21 21.00
C GLU A 180 -12.44 10.26 19.98
N ASN A 181 -11.79 9.13 19.63
CA ASN A 181 -12.23 8.16 18.63
C ASN A 181 -12.19 6.71 19.18
N PRO A 182 -13.13 6.32 20.05
CA PRO A 182 -13.12 5.00 20.71
C PRO A 182 -13.27 3.83 19.72
N ASP A 183 -13.83 4.05 18.56
CA ASP A 183 -13.94 3.07 17.48
C ASP A 183 -12.58 2.74 16.86
N ILE A 184 -11.64 3.71 16.77
CA ILE A 184 -10.25 3.44 16.36
C ILE A 184 -9.59 2.50 17.38
N ARG A 185 -9.77 2.78 18.69
CA ARG A 185 -9.26 1.89 19.74
C ARG A 185 -9.83 0.49 19.61
N SER A 186 -11.13 0.37 19.37
CA SER A 186 -11.78 -0.92 19.16
C SER A 186 -11.22 -1.68 17.95
N ALA A 187 -10.98 -0.98 16.84
CA ALA A 187 -10.47 -1.58 15.60
C ALA A 187 -9.05 -2.16 15.72
N ILE A 188 -8.22 -1.63 16.62
CA ILE A 188 -6.84 -2.11 16.85
C ILE A 188 -6.71 -3.08 18.03
N THR A 189 -7.79 -3.31 18.78
CA THR A 189 -7.80 -4.24 19.91
C THR A 189 -8.09 -5.64 19.38
N MET A 190 -7.18 -6.58 19.66
CA MET A 190 -7.36 -7.97 19.25
C MET A 190 -8.37 -8.70 20.15
N ASP A 191 -8.78 -9.91 19.75
CA ASP A 191 -9.80 -10.71 20.46
C ASP A 191 -9.43 -11.05 21.90
N ASP A 192 -8.14 -11.09 22.22
CA ASP A 192 -7.62 -11.30 23.57
C ASP A 192 -7.68 -10.05 24.48
N GLY A 193 -8.12 -8.91 23.92
CA GLY A 193 -8.27 -7.63 24.61
C GLY A 193 -7.01 -6.77 24.64
N TYR A 194 -5.92 -7.18 23.98
CA TYR A 194 -4.66 -6.45 23.92
C TYR A 194 -4.45 -5.80 22.55
N ILE A 195 -3.48 -4.86 22.51
CA ILE A 195 -3.10 -4.11 21.32
C ILE A 195 -1.61 -4.38 21.05
N TYR A 196 -1.29 -4.87 19.85
CA TYR A 196 0.07 -5.26 19.46
C TYR A 196 0.65 -4.43 18.33
N GLY A 197 -0.08 -3.42 17.86
CA GLY A 197 0.38 -2.53 16.83
C GLY A 197 -0.27 -1.15 16.91
N LEU A 198 0.43 -0.14 16.42
CA LEU A 198 -0.08 1.21 16.41
C LEU A 198 -1.02 1.44 15.23
N PRO A 199 -2.10 2.26 15.40
CA PRO A 199 -3.08 2.50 14.37
C PRO A 199 -2.50 3.22 13.17
N SER A 200 -2.91 2.81 11.98
CA SER A 200 -2.65 3.46 10.72
C SER A 200 -3.91 3.51 9.88
N GLY A 201 -4.14 4.61 9.20
CA GLY A 201 -5.25 4.79 8.30
C GLY A 201 -5.54 6.26 8.07
N GLU A 202 -6.34 6.53 7.07
CA GLU A 202 -6.86 7.86 6.82
C GLU A 202 -8.35 7.84 7.11
N ARG A 203 -8.77 8.71 8.02
CA ARG A 203 -10.15 8.83 8.42
C ARG A 203 -10.70 10.16 7.95
N MET A 204 -11.44 10.11 6.88
CA MET A 204 -12.04 11.24 6.23
C MET A 204 -13.48 11.41 6.73
N GLY A 205 -13.69 12.34 7.69
CA GLY A 205 -15.00 12.71 8.18
C GLY A 205 -15.76 11.59 8.94
N THR A 206 -16.53 12.01 9.92
CA THR A 206 -17.50 11.14 10.60
C THR A 206 -18.79 10.98 9.82
N ALA A 207 -19.05 11.87 8.87
CA ALA A 207 -20.14 11.76 7.93
C ALA A 207 -19.71 10.71 6.91
N GLY A 208 -20.13 9.54 7.10
CA GLY A 208 -20.02 8.50 6.08
C GLY A 208 -20.48 9.04 4.73
N ILE A 209 -20.14 8.35 3.70
CA ILE A 209 -20.54 8.50 2.31
C ILE A 209 -21.80 9.37 2.20
N GLY A 210 -21.69 10.59 1.66
CA GLY A 210 -22.84 11.40 1.31
C GLY A 210 -22.94 12.79 1.90
N ALA A 211 -22.01 13.25 2.73
CA ALA A 211 -21.92 14.67 3.00
C ALA A 211 -21.19 15.34 1.81
N ALA A 212 -21.94 16.08 1.03
CA ALA A 212 -21.46 16.78 -0.18
C ALA A 212 -20.36 17.84 0.09
N GLU A 213 -19.95 17.99 1.33
CA GLU A 213 -18.98 18.98 1.80
C GLU A 213 -17.70 18.34 2.35
N ASP A 214 -17.66 17.01 2.51
CA ASP A 214 -16.49 16.30 3.02
C ASP A 214 -15.74 15.65 1.87
N TYR A 215 -14.66 16.27 1.45
CA TYR A 215 -13.70 15.65 0.55
C TYR A 215 -13.10 14.41 1.20
N SER A 216 -13.37 13.26 0.63
CA SER A 216 -12.63 12.05 0.95
C SER A 216 -11.71 11.70 -0.21
N ILE A 217 -10.42 11.88 -0.07
CA ILE A 217 -9.46 11.37 -1.06
C ILE A 217 -9.52 9.83 -1.16
N TYR A 218 -10.15 9.18 -0.20
CA TYR A 218 -10.32 7.71 -0.16
C TYR A 218 -11.74 7.23 -0.43
N SER A 219 -12.72 8.10 -0.59
CA SER A 219 -14.03 7.72 -1.13
C SER A 219 -14.04 7.83 -2.63
N VAL A 220 -12.92 7.60 -3.24
CA VAL A 220 -12.86 7.63 -4.68
C VAL A 220 -13.47 6.34 -5.18
N PRO A 221 -14.52 6.41 -6.00
CA PRO A 221 -14.94 5.26 -6.76
C PRO A 221 -13.73 4.73 -7.51
N GLN A 222 -13.66 3.44 -7.69
CA GLN A 222 -12.61 2.84 -8.49
C GLN A 222 -12.53 3.55 -9.83
N PHE A 223 -11.37 4.04 -10.18
CA PHE A 223 -11.19 4.74 -11.42
C PHE A 223 -11.06 3.77 -12.56
N SER A 224 -12.13 3.56 -13.28
CA SER A 224 -12.06 3.08 -14.66
C SER A 224 -12.04 4.28 -15.59
N MET A 225 -11.12 4.28 -16.52
CA MET A 225 -10.96 5.36 -17.48
C MET A 225 -11.04 4.83 -18.90
N ILE A 226 -11.56 5.65 -19.81
CA ILE A 226 -11.74 5.31 -21.22
C ILE A 226 -11.13 6.37 -22.12
N ASN A 227 -10.55 5.97 -23.22
CA ASN A 227 -10.02 6.86 -24.23
C ASN A 227 -11.16 7.61 -24.93
N LYS A 228 -11.40 8.85 -24.48
CA LYS A 228 -12.44 9.74 -25.00
C LYS A 228 -12.15 10.18 -26.43
N ALA A 229 -10.89 10.40 -26.78
CA ALA A 229 -10.50 10.78 -28.12
C ALA A 229 -10.81 9.69 -29.15
N TRP A 230 -10.67 8.42 -28.76
CA TRP A 230 -11.09 7.31 -29.62
C TRP A 230 -12.60 7.21 -29.78
N LEU A 231 -13.35 7.48 -28.70
CA LEU A 231 -14.81 7.55 -28.76
C LEU A 231 -15.27 8.65 -29.73
N ASP A 232 -14.68 9.85 -29.61
CA ASP A 232 -15.01 10.99 -30.45
C ASP A 232 -14.70 10.73 -31.92
N GLU A 233 -13.56 10.14 -32.23
CA GLU A 233 -13.18 9.74 -33.60
C GLU A 233 -14.20 8.73 -34.21
N LEU A 234 -14.77 7.86 -33.38
CA LEU A 234 -15.74 6.86 -33.76
C LEU A 234 -17.20 7.37 -33.68
N GLY A 235 -17.43 8.57 -33.17
CA GLY A 235 -18.76 9.13 -32.96
C GLY A 235 -19.58 8.40 -31.89
N LEU A 236 -18.91 7.82 -30.90
CA LEU A 236 -19.54 7.09 -29.80
C LEU A 236 -19.62 7.96 -28.55
N PRO A 237 -20.69 7.88 -27.75
CA PRO A 237 -20.77 8.52 -26.45
C PRO A 237 -19.89 7.80 -25.41
N VAL A 238 -19.62 8.47 -24.29
CA VAL A 238 -19.07 7.79 -23.10
C VAL A 238 -20.09 6.77 -22.60
N PRO A 239 -19.69 5.49 -22.42
CA PRO A 239 -20.60 4.45 -21.96
C PRO A 239 -21.19 4.72 -20.56
N THR A 240 -22.44 4.36 -20.37
CA THR A 240 -23.18 4.40 -19.09
C THR A 240 -23.68 3.02 -18.67
N THR A 241 -23.54 2.03 -19.56
CA THR A 241 -23.88 0.63 -19.27
C THR A 241 -22.77 -0.30 -19.72
N LEU A 242 -22.73 -1.52 -19.17
CA LEU A 242 -21.79 -2.55 -19.59
C LEU A 242 -21.97 -2.94 -21.07
N GLU A 243 -23.20 -2.89 -21.61
CA GLU A 243 -23.46 -3.17 -23.02
C GLU A 243 -22.88 -2.07 -23.92
N GLU A 244 -23.04 -0.80 -23.54
CA GLU A 244 -22.42 0.31 -24.27
C GLU A 244 -20.89 0.24 -24.21
N LEU A 245 -20.32 -0.14 -23.05
CA LEU A 245 -18.89 -0.36 -22.92
C LEU A 245 -18.42 -1.51 -23.84
N HIS A 246 -19.12 -2.64 -23.87
CA HIS A 246 -18.83 -3.74 -24.79
C HIS A 246 -18.78 -3.25 -26.23
N THR A 247 -19.77 -2.45 -26.63
CA THR A 247 -19.86 -1.86 -27.99
C THR A 247 -18.64 -0.98 -28.28
N ALA A 248 -18.24 -0.13 -27.34
CA ALA A 248 -17.08 0.73 -27.50
C ALA A 248 -15.77 -0.08 -27.62
N LEU A 249 -15.56 -1.06 -26.75
CA LEU A 249 -14.39 -1.95 -26.79
C LEU A 249 -14.27 -2.69 -28.11
N LYS A 250 -15.41 -3.19 -28.63
CA LYS A 250 -15.45 -3.84 -29.92
C LYS A 250 -15.09 -2.87 -31.04
N ALA A 251 -15.61 -1.64 -30.99
CA ALA A 251 -15.30 -0.63 -31.99
C ALA A 251 -13.80 -0.23 -31.93
N PHE A 252 -13.20 -0.14 -30.76
CA PHE A 252 -11.76 0.11 -30.59
C PHE A 252 -10.92 -0.96 -31.27
N LYS A 253 -11.27 -2.24 -31.05
CA LYS A 253 -10.60 -3.39 -31.64
C LYS A 253 -10.76 -3.41 -33.17
N ASP A 254 -12.01 -3.34 -33.65
CA ASP A 254 -12.33 -3.51 -35.05
C ASP A 254 -11.72 -2.40 -35.95
N ASN A 255 -11.46 -1.23 -35.35
CA ASN A 255 -10.82 -0.09 -36.02
C ASN A 255 -9.33 0.05 -35.73
N ASP A 256 -8.76 -0.83 -34.90
CA ASP A 256 -7.34 -0.76 -34.48
C ASP A 256 -6.94 0.67 -34.06
N MET A 257 -7.63 1.20 -33.04
CA MET A 257 -7.60 2.62 -32.69
C MET A 257 -6.23 3.13 -32.28
N SER A 258 -5.41 2.32 -31.64
CA SER A 258 -4.03 2.66 -31.29
C SER A 258 -3.18 2.92 -32.56
N ALA A 259 -3.29 2.03 -33.54
CA ALA A 259 -2.61 2.23 -34.83
C ALA A 259 -3.22 3.38 -35.63
N LYS A 260 -4.55 3.46 -35.70
CA LYS A 260 -5.26 4.46 -36.48
C LYS A 260 -5.08 5.88 -35.93
N TYR A 261 -5.20 6.07 -34.62
CA TYR A 261 -5.24 7.39 -33.98
C TYR A 261 -3.86 7.88 -33.58
N TYR A 262 -3.03 7.03 -32.97
CA TYR A 262 -1.70 7.39 -32.52
C TYR A 262 -0.56 7.01 -33.47
N GLY A 263 -0.86 6.26 -34.53
CA GLY A 263 0.15 5.82 -35.50
C GLY A 263 1.03 4.67 -35.01
N ASN A 264 0.60 3.95 -34.02
CA ASN A 264 1.29 2.77 -33.49
C ASN A 264 1.29 1.61 -34.51
N ALA A 265 1.95 0.51 -34.20
CA ALA A 265 1.98 -0.66 -35.06
C ALA A 265 0.57 -1.24 -35.28
N ALA A 266 0.33 -1.80 -36.48
CA ALA A 266 -0.95 -2.47 -36.77
C ALA A 266 -1.18 -3.63 -35.80
N GLY A 267 -2.36 -3.71 -35.21
CA GLY A 267 -2.74 -4.71 -34.22
C GLY A 267 -2.28 -4.39 -32.80
N SER A 268 -1.85 -3.14 -32.54
CA SER A 268 -1.41 -2.73 -31.19
C SER A 268 -2.56 -2.37 -30.24
N THR A 269 -3.79 -2.27 -30.74
CA THR A 269 -4.92 -1.89 -29.89
C THR A 269 -5.26 -2.97 -28.87
N ILE A 270 -5.22 -2.60 -27.62
CA ILE A 270 -5.71 -3.36 -26.48
C ILE A 270 -7.02 -2.68 -26.03
N PRO A 271 -8.20 -3.24 -26.31
CA PRO A 271 -9.44 -2.56 -25.99
C PRO A 271 -9.60 -2.26 -24.51
N MET A 272 -9.27 -3.25 -23.64
CA MET A 272 -9.29 -3.09 -22.19
C MET A 272 -8.13 -3.86 -21.56
N SER A 273 -7.40 -3.21 -20.65
CA SER A 273 -6.39 -3.85 -19.80
C SER A 273 -6.47 -3.29 -18.37
N THR A 274 -6.37 -4.16 -17.38
CA THR A 274 -6.44 -3.79 -15.97
C THR A 274 -5.35 -4.49 -15.21
N GLY A 275 -4.97 -3.98 -14.03
CA GLY A 275 -4.16 -4.73 -13.08
C GLY A 275 -4.93 -5.92 -12.53
N PHE A 276 -4.22 -6.95 -12.12
CA PHE A 276 -4.79 -8.10 -11.43
C PHE A 276 -4.27 -8.20 -10.00
N ASP A 277 -3.27 -7.41 -9.72
CA ASP A 277 -2.56 -7.47 -8.46
C ASP A 277 -3.36 -6.86 -7.29
N GLU A 278 -2.96 -7.24 -6.11
CA GLU A 278 -3.76 -7.27 -4.89
C GLU A 278 -4.36 -5.92 -4.47
N TRP A 279 -3.85 -4.76 -4.90
CA TRP A 279 -4.30 -3.55 -4.24
C TRP A 279 -5.11 -2.60 -5.10
N CYS A 280 -5.25 -2.88 -6.39
CA CYS A 280 -6.20 -2.10 -7.12
C CYS A 280 -6.73 -2.74 -8.37
N TRP A 281 -7.77 -2.66 -8.75
CA TRP A 281 -8.15 -2.13 -10.01
C TRP A 281 -8.25 -3.18 -11.11
N GLY A 282 -8.70 -4.36 -10.71
CA GLY A 282 -9.05 -5.39 -11.67
C GLY A 282 -10.40 -5.14 -12.33
N GLN A 283 -10.77 -6.02 -13.21
CA GLN A 283 -12.13 -6.09 -13.82
C GLN A 283 -13.26 -6.13 -12.78
N ASN A 284 -12.94 -6.45 -11.53
CA ASN A 284 -13.91 -6.56 -10.42
C ASN A 284 -14.71 -5.27 -10.20
N ILE A 285 -14.18 -4.11 -10.61
CA ILE A 285 -14.92 -2.85 -10.58
C ILE A 285 -16.25 -2.95 -11.34
N PHE A 286 -16.26 -3.70 -12.41
CA PHE A 286 -17.44 -3.84 -13.26
C PHE A 286 -18.43 -4.87 -12.72
N TYR A 287 -18.05 -5.65 -11.70
CA TYR A 287 -18.95 -6.60 -11.04
C TYR A 287 -20.07 -5.90 -10.26
N ALA A 288 -19.91 -4.61 -9.95
CA ALA A 288 -20.97 -3.81 -9.38
C ALA A 288 -22.28 -3.86 -10.19
N GLY A 289 -22.20 -3.91 -11.51
CA GLY A 289 -23.35 -4.10 -12.41
C GLY A 289 -24.11 -5.42 -12.22
N PHE A 290 -23.61 -6.36 -11.41
CA PHE A 290 -24.24 -7.62 -11.03
C PHE A 290 -24.74 -7.62 -9.58
N GLY A 291 -24.82 -6.45 -8.96
CA GLY A 291 -25.41 -6.28 -7.62
C GLY A 291 -24.46 -6.58 -6.45
N PHE A 292 -23.16 -6.75 -6.70
CA PHE A 292 -22.18 -6.94 -5.63
C PHE A 292 -20.87 -6.22 -5.93
N THR A 293 -20.08 -6.01 -4.90
CA THR A 293 -18.72 -5.48 -5.00
C THR A 293 -17.74 -6.55 -4.54
N ASN A 294 -16.71 -6.78 -5.32
CA ASN A 294 -15.64 -7.70 -4.98
C ASN A 294 -14.32 -6.92 -5.00
N TRP A 295 -13.88 -6.49 -3.82
CA TRP A 295 -12.66 -5.72 -3.71
C TRP A 295 -11.47 -6.64 -3.42
N PRO A 296 -10.42 -6.66 -4.24
CA PRO A 296 -9.33 -7.62 -4.08
C PRO A 296 -8.49 -7.43 -2.81
N ASN A 297 -8.50 -6.24 -2.21
CA ASN A 297 -7.60 -5.90 -1.10
C ASN A 297 -8.24 -5.70 0.25
N ASP A 298 -9.53 -5.89 0.34
CA ASP A 298 -10.17 -5.80 1.65
C ASP A 298 -9.86 -7.09 2.46
N VAL A 299 -9.67 -6.92 3.75
CA VAL A 299 -9.59 -8.05 4.70
C VAL A 299 -10.84 -8.94 4.58
N CYS A 300 -11.93 -8.32 4.13
CA CYS A 300 -13.22 -8.99 3.84
C CYS A 300 -13.40 -9.32 2.36
N LYS A 301 -12.32 -9.45 1.60
CA LYS A 301 -12.36 -9.87 0.20
C LYS A 301 -13.31 -11.05 0.04
N ASP A 302 -14.21 -10.92 -0.95
CA ASP A 302 -15.19 -11.95 -1.28
C ASP A 302 -16.27 -12.20 -0.20
N LEU A 303 -16.28 -11.44 0.90
CA LEU A 303 -17.31 -11.49 1.93
C LEU A 303 -18.24 -10.28 1.84
N ILE A 304 -19.53 -10.53 1.95
CA ILE A 304 -20.54 -9.47 2.01
C ILE A 304 -21.30 -9.59 3.33
N LEU A 305 -21.29 -8.50 4.10
CA LEU A 305 -22.16 -8.35 5.27
C LEU A 305 -23.53 -7.85 4.80
N ARG A 306 -24.56 -8.63 5.02
CA ARG A 306 -25.94 -8.24 4.71
C ARG A 306 -26.57 -7.43 5.82
N ASP A 307 -27.65 -6.71 5.50
CA ASP A 307 -28.39 -5.87 6.46
C ASP A 307 -28.92 -6.64 7.67
N ASP A 308 -29.16 -7.95 7.55
CA ASP A 308 -29.59 -8.82 8.63
C ASP A 308 -28.45 -9.35 9.52
N GLY A 309 -27.21 -8.92 9.25
CA GLY A 309 -26.01 -9.33 9.97
C GLY A 309 -25.43 -10.67 9.53
N THR A 310 -25.97 -11.29 8.48
CA THR A 310 -25.36 -12.50 7.91
C THR A 310 -24.17 -12.16 7.02
N VAL A 311 -23.18 -13.07 6.96
CA VAL A 311 -22.00 -12.94 6.11
C VAL A 311 -22.10 -13.98 5.00
N ASP A 312 -22.06 -13.52 3.75
CA ASP A 312 -22.05 -14.36 2.58
C ASP A 312 -20.65 -14.36 1.91
N PHE A 313 -20.24 -15.53 1.42
CA PHE A 313 -19.09 -15.67 0.55
C PHE A 313 -19.54 -15.53 -0.91
N ILE A 314 -19.28 -14.38 -1.52
CA ILE A 314 -19.83 -14.00 -2.83
C ILE A 314 -19.44 -14.95 -3.95
N CYS A 315 -18.24 -15.53 -3.93
CA CYS A 315 -17.72 -16.37 -5.01
C CYS A 315 -18.53 -17.66 -5.27
N VAL A 316 -19.43 -18.04 -4.35
CA VAL A 316 -20.35 -19.18 -4.54
C VAL A 316 -21.76 -18.75 -5.02
N SER A 317 -21.99 -17.45 -5.18
CA SER A 317 -23.29 -16.91 -5.61
C SER A 317 -23.53 -17.06 -7.11
N ASP A 318 -24.82 -17.04 -7.49
CA ASP A 318 -25.19 -17.02 -8.88
C ASP A 318 -24.80 -15.71 -9.56
N ALA A 319 -24.86 -14.57 -8.87
CA ALA A 319 -24.43 -13.27 -9.36
C ALA A 319 -22.95 -13.24 -9.73
N TYR A 320 -22.08 -13.85 -8.91
CA TYR A 320 -20.66 -13.97 -9.22
C TYR A 320 -20.41 -14.82 -10.46
N ARG A 321 -21.13 -15.96 -10.56
CA ARG A 321 -21.04 -16.83 -11.75
C ARG A 321 -21.49 -16.11 -13.02
N GLU A 322 -22.56 -15.32 -12.94
CA GLU A 322 -23.06 -14.53 -14.05
C GLU A 322 -22.04 -13.47 -14.49
N ALA A 323 -21.47 -12.72 -13.55
CA ALA A 323 -20.43 -11.73 -13.83
C ALA A 323 -19.20 -12.38 -14.52
N VAL A 324 -18.68 -13.45 -13.94
CA VAL A 324 -17.51 -14.16 -14.52
C VAL A 324 -17.83 -14.70 -15.92
N THR A 325 -19.04 -15.22 -16.15
CA THR A 325 -19.44 -15.71 -17.47
C THR A 325 -19.52 -14.57 -18.48
N TYR A 326 -20.09 -13.42 -18.08
CA TYR A 326 -20.20 -12.24 -18.91
C TYR A 326 -18.83 -11.71 -19.38
N PHE A 327 -17.87 -11.59 -18.47
CA PHE A 327 -16.51 -11.14 -18.80
C PHE A 327 -15.66 -12.23 -19.48
N HIS A 328 -15.97 -13.51 -19.27
CA HIS A 328 -15.37 -14.59 -20.04
C HIS A 328 -15.68 -14.44 -21.54
N ASP A 329 -16.91 -14.04 -21.87
CA ASP A 329 -17.29 -13.81 -23.26
C ASP A 329 -16.51 -12.63 -23.86
N TRP A 330 -16.32 -11.53 -23.12
CA TRP A 330 -15.46 -10.42 -23.55
C TRP A 330 -14.01 -10.86 -23.78
N TYR A 331 -13.49 -11.70 -22.90
CA TYR A 331 -12.16 -12.26 -23.07
C TYR A 331 -12.08 -13.14 -24.33
N ALA A 332 -13.06 -13.99 -24.54
CA ALA A 332 -13.14 -14.87 -25.73
C ALA A 332 -13.27 -14.06 -27.05
N GLU A 333 -13.93 -12.91 -27.00
CA GLU A 333 -13.98 -11.96 -28.10
C GLU A 333 -12.68 -11.19 -28.32
N GLY A 334 -11.71 -11.30 -27.40
CA GLY A 334 -10.44 -10.58 -27.43
C GLY A 334 -10.60 -9.08 -27.17
N LEU A 335 -11.55 -8.70 -26.34
CA LEU A 335 -11.77 -7.33 -25.86
C LEU A 335 -10.96 -7.02 -24.62
N MET A 336 -10.47 -8.03 -23.93
CA MET A 336 -9.65 -7.94 -22.75
C MET A 336 -8.22 -8.39 -23.06
N ASP A 337 -7.26 -7.70 -22.46
CA ASP A 337 -5.84 -8.04 -22.57
C ASP A 337 -5.58 -9.46 -22.03
N PRO A 338 -5.04 -10.38 -22.83
CA PRO A 338 -4.77 -11.73 -22.35
C PRO A 338 -3.73 -11.81 -21.23
N GLU A 339 -2.89 -10.78 -21.07
CA GLU A 339 -1.87 -10.71 -20.03
C GLU A 339 -2.41 -10.10 -18.72
N MET A 340 -3.63 -9.54 -18.69
CA MET A 340 -4.16 -8.84 -17.52
C MET A 340 -4.22 -9.69 -16.24
N PHE A 341 -4.26 -11.01 -16.36
CA PHE A 341 -4.29 -11.94 -15.22
C PHE A 341 -2.91 -12.33 -14.68
N SER A 342 -1.83 -11.80 -15.27
CA SER A 342 -0.46 -12.14 -14.90
C SER A 342 0.53 -11.00 -15.03
N GLN A 343 0.09 -9.85 -15.56
CA GLN A 343 0.96 -8.69 -15.72
C GLN A 343 1.20 -7.97 -14.40
N THR A 344 2.36 -7.33 -14.29
CA THR A 344 2.67 -6.41 -13.21
C THR A 344 2.11 -5.02 -13.49
N ASP A 345 2.02 -4.17 -12.46
CA ASP A 345 1.63 -2.76 -12.61
C ASP A 345 2.53 -2.02 -13.60
N SER A 346 3.84 -2.25 -13.54
CA SER A 346 4.80 -1.67 -14.49
C SER A 346 4.52 -2.08 -15.94
N GLN A 347 4.03 -3.30 -16.18
CA GLN A 347 3.65 -3.76 -17.52
C GLN A 347 2.36 -3.10 -17.99
N LEU A 348 1.37 -2.93 -17.11
CA LEU A 348 0.14 -2.19 -17.42
C LEU A 348 0.46 -0.73 -17.75
N ILE A 349 1.21 -0.03 -16.88
CA ILE A 349 1.63 1.36 -17.10
C ILE A 349 2.40 1.48 -18.43
N SER A 350 3.29 0.55 -18.74
CA SER A 350 4.03 0.56 -20.00
C SER A 350 3.11 0.44 -21.23
N LYS A 351 2.06 -0.38 -21.18
CA LYS A 351 1.07 -0.50 -22.29
C LYS A 351 0.23 0.77 -22.42
N CYS A 352 -0.21 1.33 -21.31
CA CYS A 352 -1.03 2.55 -21.27
C CYS A 352 -0.25 3.76 -21.78
N SER A 353 0.98 3.96 -21.28
CA SER A 353 1.86 5.08 -21.66
C SER A 353 2.39 5.03 -23.10
N GLN A 354 2.19 3.90 -23.80
CA GLN A 354 2.44 3.76 -25.23
C GLN A 354 1.20 4.01 -26.10
N GLY A 355 0.05 4.33 -25.48
CA GLY A 355 -1.20 4.59 -26.20
C GLY A 355 -1.83 3.32 -26.79
N TYR A 356 -1.61 2.15 -26.19
CA TYR A 356 -2.19 0.89 -26.70
C TYR A 356 -3.59 0.61 -26.16
N VAL A 357 -3.91 1.12 -24.96
CA VAL A 357 -5.05 0.68 -24.15
C VAL A 357 -6.24 1.62 -24.33
N GLY A 358 -7.43 1.09 -24.59
CA GLY A 358 -8.66 1.87 -24.70
C GLY A 358 -9.32 2.14 -23.35
N VAL A 359 -9.39 1.12 -22.50
CA VAL A 359 -9.95 1.20 -21.14
C VAL A 359 -8.95 0.61 -20.15
N ALA A 360 -8.69 1.34 -19.07
CA ALA A 360 -7.88 0.86 -17.96
C ALA A 360 -8.53 1.21 -16.62
N THR A 361 -8.02 0.60 -15.56
CA THR A 361 -8.35 0.93 -14.18
C THR A 361 -7.09 1.36 -13.47
N TRP A 362 -7.09 2.55 -12.88
CA TRP A 362 -5.99 3.08 -12.08
C TRP A 362 -6.48 4.23 -11.19
N TRP A 363 -5.73 4.60 -10.20
CA TRP A 363 -6.11 5.66 -9.27
C TRP A 363 -5.80 7.09 -9.80
N TYR A 364 -4.94 7.21 -10.81
CA TYR A 364 -4.50 8.50 -11.34
C TYR A 364 -4.17 8.42 -12.83
N ILE A 365 -4.88 9.21 -13.65
CA ILE A 365 -4.80 9.12 -15.12
C ILE A 365 -3.40 9.43 -15.62
N GLU A 366 -2.79 10.52 -15.13
CA GLU A 366 -1.49 10.98 -15.62
C GLU A 366 -0.36 10.01 -15.31
N GLU A 367 -0.45 9.28 -14.20
CA GLU A 367 0.54 8.27 -13.85
C GLU A 367 0.53 7.08 -14.80
N VAL A 368 -0.66 6.61 -15.15
CA VAL A 368 -0.81 5.40 -15.97
C VAL A 368 -0.76 5.68 -17.47
N MET A 369 -1.31 6.82 -17.91
CA MET A 369 -1.43 7.17 -19.34
C MET A 369 -0.28 8.04 -19.84
N GLY A 370 0.47 8.69 -18.96
CA GLY A 370 1.58 9.56 -19.33
C GLY A 370 1.14 10.67 -20.30
N ASP A 371 1.82 10.78 -21.43
CA ASP A 371 1.57 11.82 -22.45
C ASP A 371 0.16 11.73 -23.09
N TYR A 372 -0.54 10.63 -22.93
CA TYR A 372 -1.89 10.43 -23.47
C TYR A 372 -3.00 10.76 -22.46
N ALA A 373 -2.66 11.18 -21.27
CA ALA A 373 -3.63 11.41 -20.18
C ALA A 373 -4.78 12.35 -20.59
N GLY A 374 -4.49 13.40 -21.38
CA GLY A 374 -5.50 14.34 -21.87
C GLY A 374 -6.55 13.76 -22.82
N ASP A 375 -6.32 12.57 -23.34
CA ASP A 375 -7.27 11.86 -24.24
C ASP A 375 -8.26 10.98 -23.47
N TYR A 376 -8.10 10.85 -22.14
CA TYR A 376 -8.92 9.97 -21.31
C TYR A 376 -9.87 10.74 -20.40
N VAL A 377 -10.97 10.09 -20.08
CA VAL A 377 -11.93 10.53 -19.07
C VAL A 377 -12.29 9.35 -18.18
N PHE A 378 -12.74 9.63 -16.97
CA PHE A 378 -13.30 8.60 -16.10
C PHE A 378 -14.62 8.08 -16.65
N LEU A 379 -14.83 6.76 -16.52
CA LEU A 379 -16.13 6.15 -16.77
C LEU A 379 -17.06 6.45 -15.59
N PRO A 380 -18.33 6.77 -15.86
CA PRO A 380 -19.36 6.79 -14.83
C PRO A 380 -19.60 5.39 -14.28
N VAL A 381 -20.40 5.30 -13.22
CA VAL A 381 -20.96 4.01 -12.78
C VAL A 381 -21.75 3.41 -13.93
N LEU A 382 -21.42 2.15 -14.26
CA LEU A 382 -22.04 1.46 -15.38
C LEU A 382 -23.19 0.57 -14.88
N ASP A 383 -24.35 0.72 -15.51
CA ASP A 383 -25.47 -0.17 -15.26
C ASP A 383 -25.19 -1.57 -15.83
N GLY A 384 -25.58 -2.57 -15.08
CA GLY A 384 -25.47 -3.97 -15.46
C GLY A 384 -26.45 -4.40 -16.56
N PRO A 385 -26.34 -5.65 -17.04
CA PRO A 385 -27.18 -6.18 -18.12
C PRO A 385 -28.68 -6.19 -17.82
N ASP A 386 -29.05 -6.30 -16.55
CA ASP A 386 -30.43 -6.28 -16.08
C ASP A 386 -30.92 -4.89 -15.60
N GLY A 387 -30.06 -3.85 -15.78
CA GLY A 387 -30.30 -2.49 -15.29
C GLY A 387 -29.92 -2.27 -13.83
N THR A 388 -29.23 -3.22 -13.21
CA THR A 388 -28.68 -3.02 -11.88
C THR A 388 -27.70 -1.86 -11.85
N HIS A 389 -28.01 -0.87 -11.02
CA HIS A 389 -27.14 0.27 -10.74
C HIS A 389 -26.57 0.14 -9.35
N ASN A 390 -25.30 -0.20 -9.23
CA ASN A 390 -24.61 -0.35 -7.96
C ASN A 390 -23.24 0.31 -7.99
N VAL A 391 -22.92 1.03 -6.95
CA VAL A 391 -21.68 1.78 -6.84
C VAL A 391 -20.69 0.97 -6.03
N THR A 392 -19.55 0.65 -6.63
CA THR A 392 -18.40 0.16 -5.87
C THR A 392 -17.71 1.36 -5.25
N VAL A 393 -17.91 1.55 -3.97
CA VAL A 393 -17.23 2.60 -3.21
C VAL A 393 -16.24 1.95 -2.26
N ARG A 394 -14.97 2.33 -2.36
CA ARG A 394 -14.05 2.10 -1.25
C ARG A 394 -14.44 3.09 -0.15
N THR A 395 -15.05 2.59 0.91
CA THR A 395 -15.13 3.35 2.15
C THR A 395 -13.72 3.48 2.68
N GLY A 396 -13.09 4.61 2.43
CA GLY A 396 -11.82 4.92 3.03
C GLY A 396 -11.96 4.89 4.54
N GLY A 397 -10.94 4.47 5.23
CA GLY A 397 -10.91 4.52 6.68
C GLY A 397 -10.82 3.18 7.37
N GLY A 398 -10.40 2.13 6.68
CA GLY A 398 -9.93 0.93 7.35
C GLY A 398 -8.78 1.30 8.29
N ILE A 399 -8.99 1.08 9.60
CA ILE A 399 -7.91 1.23 10.56
C ILE A 399 -7.14 -0.09 10.62
N SER A 400 -5.85 -0.03 10.38
CA SER A 400 -4.92 -1.14 10.49
C SER A 400 -3.99 -0.94 11.68
N SER A 401 -3.61 -1.99 12.36
CA SER A 401 -2.56 -2.00 13.39
C SER A 401 -1.29 -2.74 12.95
N GLY A 402 -1.22 -3.13 11.66
CA GLY A 402 -0.12 -3.91 11.10
C GLY A 402 1.08 -3.11 10.60
N ASN A 403 1.08 -1.79 10.75
CA ASN A 403 2.10 -0.91 10.18
C ASN A 403 3.20 -0.48 11.15
N LEU A 404 3.06 -0.75 12.44
CA LEU A 404 4.15 -0.75 13.43
C LEU A 404 3.87 -1.78 14.49
N ASN A 405 4.73 -2.77 14.59
CA ASN A 405 4.66 -3.82 15.59
C ASN A 405 6.02 -3.94 16.28
N ILE A 406 6.05 -3.66 17.58
CA ILE A 406 7.27 -3.74 18.40
C ILE A 406 7.48 -5.19 18.81
N THR A 407 8.72 -5.68 18.67
CA THR A 407 9.05 -7.05 18.99
C THR A 407 9.61 -7.21 20.40
N LYS A 408 9.65 -8.44 20.89
CA LYS A 408 10.30 -8.79 22.16
C LYS A 408 11.81 -8.44 22.21
N ALA A 409 12.45 -8.13 21.09
CA ALA A 409 13.85 -7.71 21.06
C ALA A 409 14.06 -6.26 21.56
N CYS A 410 13.03 -5.43 21.54
CA CYS A 410 13.06 -4.07 22.02
C CYS A 410 13.14 -4.05 23.56
N LYS A 411 14.19 -3.47 24.11
CA LYS A 411 14.39 -3.41 25.59
C LYS A 411 13.70 -2.22 26.22
N SER A 412 13.53 -1.12 25.48
CA SER A 412 12.94 0.13 26.00
C SER A 412 11.77 0.59 25.09
N PRO A 413 10.62 -0.13 25.08
CA PRO A 413 9.46 0.24 24.27
C PRO A 413 8.97 1.66 24.55
N ALA A 414 8.99 2.10 25.80
CA ALA A 414 8.59 3.45 26.20
C ALA A 414 9.37 4.54 25.43
N ASN A 415 10.67 4.36 25.25
CA ASN A 415 11.50 5.30 24.49
C ASN A 415 11.18 5.25 22.99
N LEU A 416 11.06 4.05 22.42
CA LEU A 416 10.71 3.89 21.00
C LEU A 416 9.32 4.50 20.70
N LEU A 417 8.36 4.28 21.57
CA LEU A 417 7.00 4.82 21.44
C LEU A 417 6.96 6.34 21.56
N LYS A 418 7.85 6.97 22.33
CA LYS A 418 8.00 8.43 22.36
C LYS A 418 8.37 9.01 20.99
N PHE A 419 9.19 8.32 20.21
CA PHE A 419 9.50 8.71 18.83
C PHE A 419 8.28 8.56 17.94
N PHE A 420 7.56 7.45 18.02
CA PHE A 420 6.38 7.21 17.20
C PHE A 420 5.16 8.00 17.62
N ASP A 421 5.03 8.45 18.84
CA ASP A 421 3.94 9.34 19.26
C ASP A 421 3.96 10.67 18.49
N ARG A 422 5.15 11.16 18.10
CA ARG A 422 5.29 12.35 17.27
C ARG A 422 4.68 12.16 15.85
N TRP A 423 4.53 10.93 15.38
CA TRP A 423 3.91 10.64 14.09
C TRP A 423 2.38 10.88 14.09
N TYR A 424 1.80 11.06 15.27
CA TYR A 424 0.38 11.41 15.44
C TYR A 424 0.14 12.92 15.65
N ASP A 425 1.19 13.74 15.56
CA ASP A 425 1.08 15.18 15.44
C ASP A 425 0.59 15.53 14.01
N PRO A 426 -0.46 16.38 13.85
CA PRO A 426 -1.02 16.70 12.53
C PRO A 426 0.00 17.23 11.52
N GLU A 427 0.93 18.08 11.97
CA GLU A 427 1.95 18.64 11.08
C GLU A 427 2.98 17.58 10.67
N ILE A 428 3.33 16.69 11.56
CA ILE A 428 4.31 15.64 11.30
C ILE A 428 3.71 14.55 10.40
N VAL A 429 2.50 14.07 10.71
CA VAL A 429 1.89 12.97 9.93
C VAL A 429 1.68 13.36 8.46
N MET A 430 1.31 14.61 8.20
CA MET A 430 1.14 15.09 6.82
C MET A 430 2.47 15.17 6.07
N GLN A 431 3.55 15.58 6.73
CA GLN A 431 4.89 15.57 6.14
C GLN A 431 5.40 14.15 5.88
N LEU A 432 5.12 13.19 6.76
CA LEU A 432 5.47 11.78 6.56
C LEU A 432 4.66 11.13 5.43
N GLN A 433 3.44 11.62 5.17
CA GLN A 433 2.58 11.08 4.11
C GLN A 433 2.88 11.67 2.74
N TYR A 434 3.16 12.96 2.67
CA TYR A 434 3.25 13.66 1.39
C TYR A 434 4.64 14.22 1.09
N GLY A 435 5.39 14.59 2.10
CA GLY A 435 6.72 15.18 1.98
C GLY A 435 6.89 16.43 2.83
N PRO A 436 8.15 16.86 3.04
CA PRO A 436 8.47 17.89 4.01
C PRO A 436 7.99 19.28 3.60
N ILE A 437 7.72 20.11 4.60
CA ILE A 437 7.52 21.55 4.42
C ILE A 437 8.77 22.16 3.76
N GLY A 438 8.53 23.01 2.77
CA GLY A 438 9.58 23.60 1.92
C GLY A 438 9.92 22.78 0.69
N VAL A 439 9.47 21.53 0.62
CA VAL A 439 9.60 20.65 -0.56
C VAL A 439 8.23 20.36 -1.17
N TYR A 440 7.39 19.61 -0.47
CA TYR A 440 6.06 19.26 -0.93
C TYR A 440 5.01 20.33 -0.52
N PHE A 441 5.12 20.89 0.67
CA PHE A 441 4.29 22.00 1.14
C PHE A 441 5.11 23.29 1.03
N THR A 442 4.79 24.12 0.01
CA THR A 442 5.66 25.23 -0.41
C THR A 442 5.26 26.60 0.08
N GLY A 443 4.06 26.75 0.68
CA GLY A 443 3.58 28.02 1.19
C GLY A 443 2.40 27.85 2.12
N GLN A 444 2.01 28.93 2.78
CA GLN A 444 0.81 28.99 3.59
C GLN A 444 -0.16 30.04 3.00
N ASP A 445 -1.45 29.77 3.10
CA ASP A 445 -2.48 30.75 2.78
C ASP A 445 -2.63 31.81 3.91
N GLU A 446 -3.60 32.72 3.73
CA GLU A 446 -3.89 33.81 4.70
C GLU A 446 -4.36 33.33 6.07
N ASN A 447 -4.80 32.03 6.16
CA ASN A 447 -5.23 31.38 7.40
C ASN A 447 -4.11 30.54 8.02
N GLY A 448 -2.93 30.48 7.40
CA GLY A 448 -1.80 29.70 7.87
C GLY A 448 -1.85 28.22 7.48
N VAL A 449 -2.77 27.84 6.58
CA VAL A 449 -2.90 26.47 6.07
C VAL A 449 -1.85 26.22 5.00
N TRP A 450 -1.06 25.16 5.17
CA TRP A 450 -0.03 24.76 4.21
C TRP A 450 -0.64 24.31 2.88
N GLN A 451 -0.05 24.78 1.77
CA GLN A 451 -0.47 24.43 0.41
C GLN A 451 0.51 23.44 -0.20
N SER A 452 -0.01 22.37 -0.81
CA SER A 452 0.83 21.45 -1.57
C SER A 452 1.37 22.11 -2.84
N ILE A 453 2.52 21.65 -3.29
CA ILE A 453 3.10 22.04 -4.57
C ILE A 453 2.20 21.52 -5.72
N SER A 454 1.99 22.36 -6.74
CA SER A 454 1.30 21.92 -7.95
C SER A 454 2.17 21.00 -8.80
N ASP A 455 1.55 20.24 -9.71
CA ASP A 455 2.29 19.37 -10.62
C ASP A 455 3.21 20.20 -11.55
N GLU A 456 2.73 21.35 -12.03
CA GLU A 456 3.51 22.26 -12.87
C GLU A 456 4.73 22.82 -12.11
N GLU A 457 4.53 23.34 -10.90
CA GLU A 457 5.62 23.85 -10.06
C GLU A 457 6.61 22.75 -9.69
N SER A 458 6.15 21.54 -9.42
CA SER A 458 6.99 20.38 -9.12
C SER A 458 7.88 20.02 -10.31
N ARG A 459 7.31 19.96 -11.51
CA ARG A 459 8.08 19.70 -12.75
C ARG A 459 9.10 20.79 -13.03
N GLU A 460 8.72 22.06 -12.82
CA GLU A 460 9.65 23.19 -13.03
C GLU A 460 10.82 23.14 -12.03
N LYS A 461 10.54 22.85 -10.77
CA LYS A 461 11.51 22.95 -9.68
C LYS A 461 12.35 21.69 -9.48
N TYR A 462 11.76 20.53 -9.68
CA TYR A 462 12.36 19.23 -9.39
C TYR A 462 12.50 18.32 -10.61
N GLY A 463 11.93 18.69 -11.78
CA GLY A 463 11.96 17.90 -13.01
C GLY A 463 11.02 16.70 -13.02
N LYS A 464 10.09 16.59 -12.07
CA LYS A 464 9.17 15.48 -11.87
C LYS A 464 7.80 15.97 -11.38
N GLY A 465 6.76 15.17 -11.58
CA GLY A 465 5.42 15.49 -11.11
C GLY A 465 5.30 15.44 -9.59
N SER A 466 4.27 16.09 -9.05
CA SER A 466 3.99 16.14 -7.60
C SER A 466 3.75 14.75 -7.02
N GLY A 467 3.13 13.84 -7.78
CA GLY A 467 2.93 12.45 -7.37
C GLY A 467 4.22 11.65 -7.23
N GLU A 468 5.15 11.81 -8.17
CA GLU A 468 6.48 11.19 -8.10
C GLU A 468 7.29 11.76 -6.92
N LEU A 469 7.27 13.09 -6.74
CA LEU A 469 7.90 13.76 -5.60
C LEU A 469 7.35 13.23 -4.26
N LYS A 470 6.02 13.04 -4.16
CA LYS A 470 5.39 12.40 -2.99
C LYS A 470 5.96 11.00 -2.75
N GLY A 471 6.00 10.16 -3.79
CA GLY A 471 6.50 8.78 -3.68
C GLY A 471 7.95 8.68 -3.21
N GLU A 472 8.78 9.68 -3.51
CA GLU A 472 10.16 9.78 -2.99
C GLU A 472 10.22 10.19 -1.51
N CYS A 473 9.27 11.01 -1.06
CA CYS A 473 9.27 11.58 0.29
C CYS A 473 8.48 10.75 1.29
N GLU A 474 7.50 9.98 0.83
CA GLU A 474 6.59 9.23 1.69
C GLU A 474 7.31 8.20 2.55
N VAL A 475 6.90 8.15 3.82
CA VAL A 475 7.41 7.18 4.80
C VAL A 475 6.29 6.20 5.16
N ALA A 476 6.50 4.90 4.99
CA ALA A 476 5.57 3.88 5.46
C ALA A 476 5.53 3.84 7.01
N GLY A 477 4.39 3.46 7.58
CA GLY A 477 4.29 3.29 9.03
C GLY A 477 2.96 3.73 9.64
N PRO A 478 2.90 3.88 10.96
CA PRO A 478 1.67 4.12 11.70
C PRO A 478 1.24 5.58 11.57
N LYS A 479 0.59 5.90 10.46
CA LYS A 479 0.08 7.24 10.16
C LYS A 479 -1.44 7.25 10.32
N LEU A 480 -1.96 8.08 11.19
CA LEU A 480 -3.39 8.28 11.35
C LEU A 480 -3.74 9.71 10.95
N ILE A 481 -4.36 9.86 9.79
CA ILE A 481 -4.72 11.14 9.21
C ILE A 481 -6.22 11.33 9.38
N LEU A 482 -6.61 12.40 10.08
CA LEU A 482 -7.99 12.74 10.33
C LEU A 482 -8.45 13.82 9.34
N SER A 483 -9.75 13.84 9.03
CA SER A 483 -10.33 14.71 8.01
C SER A 483 -10.05 16.19 8.20
N ASP A 484 -10.05 16.64 9.44
CA ASP A 484 -9.81 18.06 9.77
C ASP A 484 -8.38 18.53 9.43
N TYR A 485 -7.41 17.61 9.34
CA TYR A 485 -6.04 17.97 8.96
C TYR A 485 -5.96 18.56 7.55
N TYR A 486 -6.79 18.08 6.63
CA TYR A 486 -6.83 18.57 5.25
C TYR A 486 -7.49 19.95 5.09
N GLN A 487 -8.25 20.38 6.07
CA GLN A 487 -8.96 21.64 6.02
C GLN A 487 -8.31 22.74 6.88
N THR A 488 -7.72 22.31 8.02
CA THR A 488 -7.24 23.25 9.03
C THR A 488 -5.73 23.40 9.05
N THR A 489 -5.00 22.41 8.56
CA THR A 489 -3.53 22.38 8.66
C THR A 489 -2.87 22.31 7.29
N PHE A 490 -3.42 21.52 6.37
CA PHE A 490 -2.87 21.30 5.03
C PHE A 490 -3.96 21.26 3.98
N LYS A 491 -3.75 21.96 2.88
CA LYS A 491 -4.58 21.87 1.69
C LYS A 491 -3.80 21.19 0.57
N MET A 492 -4.39 20.14 0.02
CA MET A 492 -3.88 19.49 -1.18
C MET A 492 -4.34 20.24 -2.42
N GLU A 493 -3.55 20.19 -3.49
CA GLU A 493 -3.99 20.67 -4.80
C GLU A 493 -5.33 20.02 -5.14
N ASP A 494 -6.32 20.87 -5.53
CA ASP A 494 -7.60 20.38 -6.01
C ASP A 494 -7.33 19.65 -7.35
N ARG A 495 -7.17 18.35 -7.30
CA ARG A 495 -7.12 17.52 -8.48
C ARG A 495 -8.56 17.42 -8.97
N ALA A 496 -8.84 18.09 -10.08
CA ALA A 496 -10.12 17.99 -10.73
C ALA A 496 -10.38 16.52 -11.08
N ILE A 497 -11.39 15.93 -10.43
CA ILE A 497 -11.92 14.63 -10.76
C ILE A 497 -12.84 14.77 -11.96
#